data_9323c85794df37d41bfddfa9062fdd94
#
_entry.id   9323c85794df37d41bfddfa9062fdd94
#
_cell.length_a   1.000
_cell.length_b   1.000
_cell.length_c   1.000
_cell.angle_alpha   90.00
_cell.angle_beta   90.00
_cell.angle_gamma   90.00
#
_symmetry.space_group_name_H-M   'P 1'
#
loop_
_entity.id
_entity.type
_entity.pdbx_description
1 polymer ?
#
loop_
_entity_poly.entity_id
_entity_poly.type
_entity_poly.pdbx_seq_one_letter_code
_entity_poly.pdbx_strand_id
1 'polypeptide(L)' 'MSKRYSTQFSRLPIGTQFRLGGTRWVKVSTRTAKVVGEDVDRTFYFSKDDNCVITAN' A
#
# COMPACT_ATOMS: atom_id res chain seq x y z
N MET A 1 5.88 9.99 18.03
CA MET A 1 4.77 10.62 17.30
C MET A 1 4.77 10.12 15.87
N SER A 2 3.63 9.66 15.34
CA SER A 2 3.59 9.15 13.99
C SER A 2 3.25 10.26 13.00
N LYS A 3 3.86 10.19 11.84
CA LYS A 3 3.62 11.12 10.75
C LYS A 3 2.96 10.40 9.59
N ARG A 4 2.08 11.12 8.90
CA ARG A 4 1.46 10.63 7.69
C ARG A 4 1.96 11.43 6.51
N TYR A 5 2.22 10.74 5.42
CA TYR A 5 2.52 11.38 4.15
C TYR A 5 2.01 10.50 3.03
N SER A 6 1.77 11.11 1.88
CA SER A 6 1.32 10.35 0.72
C SER A 6 2.45 10.28 -0.30
N THR A 7 2.48 9.15 -1.01
CA THR A 7 3.45 8.94 -2.07
C THR A 7 2.80 8.09 -3.14
N GLN A 8 3.42 8.06 -4.32
CA GLN A 8 2.91 7.26 -5.42
C GLN A 8 3.22 5.79 -5.19
N PHE A 9 2.31 4.92 -5.65
CA PHE A 9 2.46 3.49 -5.48
C PHE A 9 3.79 2.98 -6.04
N SER A 10 4.22 3.52 -7.18
CA SER A 10 5.47 3.11 -7.82
C SER A 10 6.71 3.37 -6.96
N ARG A 11 6.61 4.29 -6.01
CA ARG A 11 7.74 4.64 -5.13
C ARG A 11 7.84 3.76 -3.91
N LEU A 12 6.84 2.92 -3.66
CA LEU A 12 6.84 2.06 -2.48
C LEU A 12 7.67 0.81 -2.73
N PRO A 13 8.59 0.48 -1.82
CA PRO A 13 9.27 -0.84 -1.88
C PRO A 13 8.27 -1.96 -1.65
N ILE A 14 8.54 -3.11 -2.25
CA ILE A 14 7.74 -4.32 -2.01
C ILE A 14 7.82 -4.67 -0.53
N GLY A 15 6.67 -5.00 0.07
CA GLY A 15 6.57 -5.29 1.48
C GLY A 15 6.10 -4.11 2.33
N THR A 16 6.01 -2.91 1.73
CA THR A 16 5.57 -1.74 2.45
C THR A 16 4.06 -1.78 2.66
N GLN A 17 3.63 -1.46 3.88
CA GLN A 17 2.21 -1.31 4.19
C GLN A 17 1.79 0.14 3.99
N PHE A 18 0.60 0.31 3.44
CA PHE A 18 0.07 1.65 3.16
C PHE A 18 -1.44 1.63 3.27
N ARG A 19 -2.05 2.82 3.29
CA ARG A 19 -3.49 2.96 3.30
C ARG A 19 -3.99 3.59 2.02
N LEU A 20 -5.10 3.08 1.53
CA LEU A 20 -5.79 3.64 0.39
C LEU A 20 -7.28 3.33 0.54
N GLY A 21 -8.11 4.38 0.47
CA GLY A 21 -9.55 4.20 0.59
C GLY A 21 -10.01 3.64 1.93
N GLY A 22 -9.29 3.94 3.01
CA GLY A 22 -9.63 3.44 4.33
C GLY A 22 -9.23 2.00 4.58
N THR A 23 -8.57 1.37 3.65
CA THR A 23 -8.12 -0.02 3.76
C THR A 23 -6.61 -0.05 3.88
N ARG A 24 -6.09 -0.96 4.69
CA ARG A 24 -4.66 -1.18 4.83
C ARG A 24 -4.21 -2.24 3.83
N TRP A 25 -3.16 -1.93 3.09
CA TRP A 25 -2.63 -2.78 2.05
C TRP A 25 -1.16 -3.07 2.30
N VAL A 26 -0.66 -4.12 1.68
CA VAL A 26 0.79 -4.40 1.62
C VAL A 26 1.18 -4.64 0.17
N LYS A 27 2.21 -3.92 -0.29
CA LYS A 27 2.68 -4.05 -1.66
C LYS A 27 3.37 -5.40 -1.84
N VAL A 28 2.94 -6.18 -2.83
CA VAL A 28 3.48 -7.53 -3.07
C VAL A 28 4.25 -7.64 -4.37
N SER A 29 4.08 -6.68 -5.27
CA SER A 29 4.86 -6.64 -6.52
C SER A 29 4.92 -5.20 -7.02
N THR A 30 5.52 -5.01 -8.20
CA THR A 30 5.67 -3.68 -8.78
C THR A 30 4.32 -2.97 -8.98
N ARG A 31 3.27 -3.73 -9.28
CA ARG A 31 1.96 -3.15 -9.60
C ARG A 31 0.82 -3.72 -8.78
N THR A 32 1.09 -4.57 -7.82
CA THR A 32 0.01 -5.21 -7.06
C THR A 32 0.23 -5.11 -5.58
N ALA A 33 -0.89 -5.14 -4.84
CA ALA A 33 -0.89 -5.18 -3.39
C ALA A 33 -2.06 -6.03 -2.93
N LYS A 34 -2.00 -6.48 -1.69
CA LYS A 34 -3.09 -7.24 -1.09
C LYS A 34 -3.51 -6.59 0.21
N VAL A 35 -4.74 -6.90 0.65
CA VAL A 35 -5.29 -6.37 1.90
C VAL A 35 -4.62 -7.06 3.08
N VAL A 36 -4.15 -6.26 4.04
CA VAL A 36 -3.52 -6.79 5.24
C VAL A 36 -4.57 -7.46 6.12
N GLY A 37 -4.27 -8.67 6.57
CA GLY A 37 -5.13 -9.37 7.50
C GLY A 37 -6.21 -10.24 6.89
N GLU A 38 -6.33 -10.28 5.56
CA GLU A 38 -7.25 -11.19 4.91
C GLU A 38 -6.66 -12.59 4.80
N ASP A 39 -7.51 -13.60 5.00
CA ASP A 39 -7.10 -14.99 4.85
C ASP A 39 -6.99 -15.40 3.38
N VAL A 40 -7.67 -14.67 2.50
CA VAL A 40 -7.69 -14.98 1.09
C VAL A 40 -6.52 -14.29 0.41
N ASP A 41 -5.77 -15.06 -0.37
CA ASP A 41 -4.58 -14.55 -1.05
C ASP A 41 -4.98 -13.88 -2.36
N ARG A 42 -5.52 -12.68 -2.24
CA ARG A 42 -5.99 -11.89 -3.39
C ARG A 42 -5.10 -10.69 -3.59
N THR A 43 -4.72 -10.47 -4.83
CA THR A 43 -3.95 -9.29 -5.20
C THR A 43 -4.79 -8.39 -6.09
N PHE A 44 -4.55 -7.10 -5.97
CA PHE A 44 -5.24 -6.08 -6.76
C PHE A 44 -4.20 -5.23 -7.47
N TYR A 45 -4.51 -4.84 -8.69
CA TYR A 45 -3.64 -3.98 -9.48
C TYR A 45 -3.81 -2.53 -9.06
N PHE A 46 -2.68 -1.85 -8.96
CA PHE A 46 -2.63 -0.43 -8.65
C PHE A 46 -1.97 0.33 -9.79
N SER A 47 -2.43 1.55 -10.02
CA SER A 47 -1.76 2.44 -10.95
C SER A 47 -0.47 2.94 -10.31
N LYS A 48 0.57 3.11 -11.11
CA LYS A 48 1.84 3.65 -10.61
C LYS A 48 1.67 5.01 -9.94
N ASP A 49 0.62 5.76 -10.34
CA ASP A 49 0.37 7.11 -9.85
C ASP A 49 -0.62 7.15 -8.69
N ASP A 50 -1.13 6.01 -8.24
CA ASP A 50 -2.04 5.97 -7.10
C ASP A 50 -1.37 6.53 -5.86
N ASN A 51 -2.05 7.48 -5.20
CA ASN A 51 -1.54 8.06 -3.97
C ASN A 51 -1.83 7.15 -2.79
N CYS A 52 -0.78 6.75 -2.11
CA CYS A 52 -0.85 5.85 -0.97
C CYS A 52 -0.42 6.58 0.28
N VAL A 53 -1.11 6.35 1.39
CA VAL A 53 -0.80 7.00 2.65
C VAL A 53 0.08 6.10 3.49
N ILE A 54 1.23 6.64 3.87
CA ILE A 54 2.21 5.94 4.71
C ILE A 54 2.21 6.58 6.07
N THR A 55 2.28 5.76 7.11
CA THR A 55 2.46 6.24 8.47
C THR A 55 3.86 5.89 8.91
N ALA A 56 4.63 6.89 9.33
CA ALA A 56 5.98 6.71 9.84
C ALA A 56 6.04 7.20 11.28
N ASN A 57 6.77 6.48 12.10
CA ASN A 57 6.98 6.86 13.49
C ASN A 57 8.28 7.62 13.65
#